data_2582ad837a3d83796eb94dbcb5713aae
#
_entry.id   2582ad837a3d83796eb94dbcb5713aae
#
_cell.length_a   1.000
_cell.length_b   1.000
_cell.length_c   1.000
_cell.angle_alpha   90.00
_cell.angle_beta   90.00
_cell.angle_gamma   90.00
#
_symmetry.space_group_name_H-M   'P 1'
#
loop_
_entity.id
_entity.type
_entity.pdbx_description
1 polymer ?
#
loop_
_entity_poly.entity_id
_entity_poly.type
_entity_poly.pdbx_seq_one_letter_code
_entity_poly.pdbx_strand_id
1 'polypeptide(L)'
;IIIALLCTMQLSAQQIAKGYIYGDDNNNGKKDRKEKGIANVAVSNGSDVVLTDSEGKYNLPVTDNSIIFVIKPSGYQFSLNEYNFPKSYYIHKPQGSPVLTYSGSAPTGELPKSVDFGLIKTEEPENFTSYIFGDSQAYSEQEIEYFTKGIVNEANKRKGISFGITLGDLVGDNLTLHSSYQKAIQGMGLPWYNVLGNHDMNYDAKEDIFSDETFEANFGPANYSFNYGKAHFIVLDDVLYPNPVTGKGYLGGLRADQLKFVENELKYITPDQLIVISMHI
;
A
#
# COMPACT_ATOMS: atom_id res chain seq x y z
N ILE A 1 15.80 -49.84 -5.77
CA ILE A 1 15.56 -48.86 -4.66
C ILE A 1 14.84 -47.70 -5.32
N ILE A 2 13.53 -47.57 -5.03
CA ILE A 2 12.71 -46.44 -5.53
C ILE A 2 12.75 -45.42 -4.39
N ILE A 3 13.42 -44.27 -4.63
CA ILE A 3 13.40 -43.14 -3.73
C ILE A 3 12.14 -42.33 -4.10
N ALA A 4 11.09 -42.43 -3.29
CA ALA A 4 9.94 -41.55 -3.42
C ALA A 4 10.30 -40.17 -2.86
N LEU A 5 10.38 -39.19 -3.75
CA LEU A 5 10.54 -37.79 -3.39
C LEU A 5 9.18 -37.30 -2.85
N LEU A 6 9.03 -37.25 -1.54
CA LEU A 6 7.89 -36.60 -0.89
C LEU A 6 8.03 -35.08 -1.07
N CYS A 7 7.36 -34.55 -2.07
CA CYS A 7 7.15 -33.11 -2.19
C CYS A 7 6.13 -32.69 -1.13
N THR A 8 6.58 -32.18 0.00
CA THR A 8 5.70 -31.59 1.02
C THR A 8 5.21 -30.24 0.45
N MET A 9 4.01 -30.24 -0.13
CA MET A 9 3.27 -28.98 -0.34
C MET A 9 2.99 -28.44 1.06
N GLN A 10 3.67 -27.35 1.44
CA GLN A 10 3.24 -26.55 2.58
C GLN A 10 1.94 -25.86 2.15
N LEU A 11 0.80 -26.41 2.50
CA LEU A 11 -0.44 -25.66 2.51
C LEU A 11 -0.28 -24.58 3.59
N SER A 12 -0.08 -23.33 3.14
CA SER A 12 -0.24 -22.19 4.02
C SER A 12 -1.67 -22.20 4.56
N ALA A 13 -1.82 -22.37 5.88
CA ALA A 13 -3.14 -22.42 6.49
C ALA A 13 -3.76 -21.03 6.39
N GLN A 14 -4.90 -20.90 5.71
CA GLN A 14 -5.67 -19.66 5.67
C GLN A 14 -6.07 -19.29 7.11
N GLN A 15 -5.61 -18.15 7.56
CA GLN A 15 -5.96 -17.56 8.85
C GLN A 15 -7.05 -16.49 8.65
N ILE A 16 -7.70 -16.07 9.74
CA ILE A 16 -8.68 -14.98 9.72
C ILE A 16 -8.14 -13.84 10.58
N ALA A 17 -7.75 -12.75 9.94
CA ALA A 17 -7.48 -11.50 10.61
C ALA A 17 -8.79 -10.87 11.10
N LYS A 18 -8.76 -10.38 12.32
CA LYS A 18 -9.90 -9.72 12.97
C LYS A 18 -9.46 -8.38 13.51
N GLY A 19 -10.38 -7.43 13.56
CA GLY A 19 -10.09 -6.12 14.11
C GLY A 19 -11.27 -5.18 14.06
N TYR A 20 -11.00 -3.94 14.40
CA TYR A 20 -11.96 -2.84 14.39
C TYR A 20 -11.46 -1.71 13.51
N ILE A 21 -12.40 -1.12 12.77
CA ILE A 21 -12.24 0.22 12.23
C ILE A 21 -13.03 1.16 13.13
N TYR A 22 -12.39 2.18 13.68
CA TYR A 22 -13.00 3.04 14.69
C TYR A 22 -12.65 4.51 14.45
N GLY A 23 -13.50 5.40 14.99
CA GLY A 23 -13.20 6.83 15.02
C GLY A 23 -12.15 7.11 16.09
N ASP A 24 -10.96 7.55 15.68
CA ASP A 24 -9.87 7.95 16.57
C ASP A 24 -10.01 9.45 16.86
N ASP A 25 -10.91 9.77 17.79
CA ASP A 25 -11.29 11.16 18.08
C ASP A 25 -10.16 11.99 18.70
N ASN A 26 -9.19 11.33 19.33
CA ASN A 26 -8.06 11.98 20.00
C ASN A 26 -6.71 11.78 19.29
N ASN A 27 -6.73 11.08 18.14
CA ASN A 27 -5.56 10.82 17.30
C ASN A 27 -4.40 10.14 18.05
N ASN A 28 -4.72 9.19 18.93
CA ASN A 28 -3.70 8.45 19.68
C ASN A 28 -3.34 7.08 19.06
N GLY A 29 -4.05 6.66 18.00
CA GLY A 29 -3.85 5.39 17.30
C GLY A 29 -4.26 4.15 18.11
N LYS A 30 -5.10 4.31 19.14
CA LYS A 30 -5.57 3.21 20.00
C LYS A 30 -7.09 3.33 20.17
N LYS A 31 -7.79 2.22 20.04
CA LYS A 31 -9.24 2.20 20.26
C LYS A 31 -9.57 2.38 21.74
N ASP A 32 -9.97 3.57 22.10
CA ASP A 32 -10.43 3.92 23.44
C ASP A 32 -11.87 3.45 23.69
N ARG A 33 -12.24 3.31 25.00
CA ARG A 33 -13.55 2.79 25.39
C ARG A 33 -14.74 3.61 24.86
N LYS A 34 -14.55 4.90 24.62
CA LYS A 34 -15.61 5.81 24.15
C LYS A 34 -15.68 5.90 22.62
N GLU A 35 -14.65 5.45 21.94
CA GLU A 35 -14.58 5.51 20.50
C GLU A 35 -15.44 4.43 19.85
N LYS A 36 -16.19 4.86 18.85
CA LYS A 36 -17.17 4.02 18.18
C LYS A 36 -16.56 3.37 16.94
N GLY A 37 -16.97 2.14 16.69
CA GLY A 37 -16.68 1.50 15.42
C GLY A 37 -17.36 2.23 14.25
N ILE A 38 -16.77 2.13 13.08
CA ILE A 38 -17.30 2.70 11.84
C ILE A 38 -17.75 1.54 10.96
N ALA A 39 -19.03 1.52 10.63
CA ALA A 39 -19.65 0.50 9.79
C ALA A 39 -19.39 0.75 8.29
N ASN A 40 -19.48 -0.32 7.49
CA ASN A 40 -19.36 -0.28 6.02
C ASN A 40 -18.04 0.29 5.51
N VAL A 41 -16.96 0.13 6.27
CA VAL A 41 -15.61 0.45 5.81
C VAL A 41 -15.01 -0.82 5.18
N ALA A 42 -14.48 -0.70 3.98
CA ALA A 42 -13.84 -1.80 3.29
C ALA A 42 -12.42 -2.05 3.82
N VAL A 43 -12.12 -3.34 4.04
CA VAL A 43 -10.80 -3.85 4.44
C VAL A 43 -10.40 -4.94 3.47
N SER A 44 -9.15 -4.93 3.03
CA SER A 44 -8.65 -5.85 2.01
C SER A 44 -7.30 -6.47 2.40
N ASN A 45 -6.98 -7.57 1.73
CA ASN A 45 -5.67 -8.23 1.72
C ASN A 45 -4.98 -8.16 0.34
N GLY A 46 -5.48 -7.30 -0.55
CA GLY A 46 -5.00 -7.21 -1.95
C GLY A 46 -5.71 -8.17 -2.92
N SER A 47 -6.70 -8.94 -2.45
CA SER A 47 -7.54 -9.82 -3.28
C SER A 47 -8.98 -9.85 -2.77
N ASP A 48 -9.18 -10.27 -1.53
CA ASP A 48 -10.48 -10.27 -0.89
C ASP A 48 -10.79 -8.90 -0.27
N VAL A 49 -12.06 -8.48 -0.33
CA VAL A 49 -12.55 -7.24 0.26
C VAL A 49 -13.75 -7.55 1.14
N VAL A 50 -13.72 -7.12 2.38
CA VAL A 50 -14.80 -7.28 3.35
C VAL A 50 -15.23 -5.93 3.90
N LEU A 51 -16.49 -5.79 4.32
CA LEU A 51 -16.98 -4.60 5.00
C LEU A 51 -17.04 -4.82 6.51
N THR A 52 -16.81 -3.75 7.25
CA THR A 52 -17.05 -3.73 8.69
C THR A 52 -18.56 -3.79 9.00
N ASP A 53 -18.89 -4.47 10.09
CA ASP A 53 -20.25 -4.52 10.63
C ASP A 53 -20.65 -3.21 11.35
N SER A 54 -21.86 -3.21 11.95
CA SER A 54 -22.38 -2.05 12.69
C SER A 54 -21.55 -1.61 13.90
N GLU A 55 -20.68 -2.49 14.39
CA GLU A 55 -19.75 -2.20 15.48
C GLU A 55 -18.33 -1.88 15.00
N GLY A 56 -18.13 -1.80 13.67
CA GLY A 56 -16.83 -1.56 13.05
C GLY A 56 -15.92 -2.79 13.00
N LYS A 57 -16.43 -4.00 13.25
CA LYS A 57 -15.64 -5.23 13.22
C LYS A 57 -15.51 -5.78 11.82
N TYR A 58 -14.37 -6.39 11.53
CA TYR A 58 -14.15 -7.14 10.29
C TYR A 58 -13.53 -8.52 10.55
N ASN A 59 -13.69 -9.42 9.59
CA ASN A 59 -13.03 -10.71 9.53
C ASN A 59 -12.53 -10.89 8.09
N LEU A 60 -11.23 -10.94 7.90
CA LEU A 60 -10.57 -11.00 6.59
C LEU A 60 -9.70 -12.25 6.49
N PRO A 61 -9.86 -13.10 5.47
CA PRO A 61 -8.92 -14.18 5.20
C PRO A 61 -7.52 -13.65 4.93
N VAL A 62 -6.50 -14.27 5.51
CA VAL A 62 -5.10 -13.90 5.28
C VAL A 62 -4.21 -15.15 5.20
N THR A 63 -3.05 -14.98 4.61
CA THR A 63 -1.96 -15.96 4.56
C THR A 63 -0.72 -15.38 5.26
N ASP A 64 0.33 -16.17 5.38
CA ASP A 64 1.62 -15.72 5.93
C ASP A 64 2.37 -14.70 5.06
N ASN A 65 1.83 -14.35 3.90
CA ASN A 65 2.31 -13.25 3.05
C ASN A 65 1.13 -12.35 2.69
N SER A 66 0.63 -11.59 3.66
CA SER A 66 -0.50 -10.69 3.46
C SER A 66 -0.22 -9.31 4.03
N ILE A 67 -0.70 -8.29 3.34
CA ILE A 67 -0.82 -6.95 3.90
C ILE A 67 -2.30 -6.63 4.06
N ILE A 68 -2.72 -6.40 5.30
CA ILE A 68 -4.09 -6.03 5.65
C ILE A 68 -4.17 -4.52 5.56
N PHE A 69 -5.05 -3.98 4.74
CA PHE A 69 -5.20 -2.53 4.62
C PHE A 69 -6.67 -2.10 4.58
N VAL A 70 -6.88 -0.87 4.99
CA VAL A 70 -8.20 -0.24 4.98
C VAL A 70 -8.32 0.65 3.75
N ILE A 71 -9.38 0.45 2.99
CA ILE A 71 -9.77 1.34 1.90
C ILE A 71 -10.38 2.59 2.52
N LYS A 72 -9.61 3.68 2.57
CA LYS A 72 -10.01 4.93 3.20
C LYS A 72 -11.37 5.40 2.69
N PRO A 73 -12.41 5.49 3.51
CA PRO A 73 -13.67 6.09 3.08
C PRO A 73 -13.54 7.62 2.95
N SER A 74 -14.35 8.23 2.08
CA SER A 74 -14.45 9.70 2.01
C SER A 74 -14.93 10.28 3.34
N GLY A 75 -14.46 11.48 3.66
CA GLY A 75 -14.77 12.17 4.93
C GLY A 75 -13.96 11.66 6.13
N TYR A 76 -12.93 10.85 5.88
CA TYR A 76 -11.99 10.38 6.89
C TYR A 76 -10.54 10.47 6.39
N GLN A 77 -9.62 10.51 7.34
CA GLN A 77 -8.19 10.41 7.10
C GLN A 77 -7.54 9.47 8.10
N PHE A 78 -6.36 8.94 7.76
CA PHE A 78 -5.50 8.25 8.71
C PHE A 78 -4.55 9.22 9.41
N SER A 79 -4.07 8.84 10.58
CA SER A 79 -2.82 9.40 11.09
C SER A 79 -1.71 9.14 10.09
N LEU A 80 -0.81 10.09 9.92
CA LEU A 80 0.35 9.94 9.06
C LEU A 80 1.55 9.43 9.88
N ASN A 81 2.45 8.71 9.22
CA ASN A 81 3.77 8.45 9.77
C ASN A 81 4.66 9.70 9.63
N GLU A 82 5.91 9.60 10.07
CA GLU A 82 6.87 10.71 9.99
C GLU A 82 7.17 11.19 8.57
N TYR A 83 6.90 10.35 7.55
CA TYR A 83 7.13 10.69 6.14
C TYR A 83 5.86 11.11 5.40
N ASN A 84 4.77 11.39 6.11
CA ASN A 84 3.44 11.73 5.60
C ASN A 84 2.68 10.56 4.94
N PHE A 85 3.09 9.31 5.12
CA PHE A 85 2.34 8.17 4.58
C PHE A 85 1.21 7.78 5.53
N PRO A 86 0.01 7.49 4.99
CA PRO A 86 -1.12 7.04 5.78
C PRO A 86 -0.86 5.72 6.52
N LYS A 87 -1.15 5.67 7.81
CA LYS A 87 -1.08 4.43 8.62
C LYS A 87 -2.31 3.56 8.37
N SER A 88 -2.45 3.08 7.15
CA SER A 88 -3.64 2.40 6.64
C SER A 88 -3.52 0.88 6.57
N TYR A 89 -2.37 0.31 6.93
CA TYR A 89 -2.06 -1.10 6.70
C TYR A 89 -1.32 -1.76 7.87
N TYR A 90 -1.34 -3.09 7.86
CA TYR A 90 -0.56 -3.97 8.72
C TYR A 90 0.06 -5.10 7.89
N ILE A 91 1.37 -5.26 7.96
CA ILE A 91 2.09 -6.33 7.28
C ILE A 91 2.05 -7.59 8.14
N HIS A 92 1.55 -8.70 7.58
CA HIS A 92 1.56 -10.02 8.19
C HIS A 92 2.46 -10.96 7.41
N LYS A 93 3.72 -11.01 7.79
CA LYS A 93 4.76 -11.90 7.28
C LYS A 93 5.47 -12.53 8.49
N PRO A 94 4.92 -13.62 9.09
CA PRO A 94 5.42 -14.19 10.34
C PRO A 94 6.90 -14.50 10.32
N GLN A 95 7.42 -14.99 9.20
CA GLN A 95 8.83 -15.33 8.99
C GLN A 95 9.65 -14.18 8.36
N GLY A 96 9.01 -13.05 8.08
CA GLY A 96 9.59 -11.96 7.31
C GLY A 96 9.65 -12.23 5.81
N SER A 97 10.19 -11.27 5.09
CA SER A 97 10.46 -11.40 3.66
C SER A 97 11.56 -12.43 3.38
N PRO A 98 11.61 -13.04 2.20
CA PRO A 98 12.74 -13.88 1.81
C PRO A 98 14.06 -13.08 1.83
N VAL A 99 15.18 -13.80 1.84
CA VAL A 99 16.50 -13.17 1.80
C VAL A 99 16.74 -12.62 0.39
N LEU A 100 16.80 -11.31 0.28
CA LEU A 100 17.01 -10.54 -0.95
C LEU A 100 18.18 -9.57 -0.77
N THR A 101 18.70 -9.04 -1.87
CA THR A 101 19.79 -8.05 -1.88
C THR A 101 19.41 -6.81 -1.07
N TYR A 102 18.19 -6.34 -1.26
CA TYR A 102 17.59 -5.29 -0.44
C TYR A 102 16.56 -5.92 0.49
N SER A 103 16.63 -5.59 1.76
CA SER A 103 15.79 -6.22 2.77
C SER A 103 14.34 -5.78 2.64
N GLY A 104 13.44 -6.75 2.67
CA GLY A 104 12.01 -6.52 2.87
C GLY A 104 11.63 -6.40 4.34
N SER A 105 10.43 -6.85 4.67
CA SER A 105 9.88 -6.80 6.02
C SER A 105 10.59 -7.77 6.97
N ALA A 106 10.91 -7.31 8.17
CA ALA A 106 11.35 -8.17 9.25
C ALA A 106 10.23 -9.16 9.66
N PRO A 107 10.56 -10.30 10.31
CA PRO A 107 9.54 -11.22 10.85
C PRO A 107 8.53 -10.48 11.73
N THR A 108 7.23 -10.59 11.42
CA THR A 108 6.17 -9.94 12.19
C THR A 108 5.66 -10.81 13.34
N GLY A 109 6.02 -12.10 13.35
CA GLY A 109 5.48 -13.08 14.29
C GLY A 109 4.04 -13.46 13.99
N GLU A 110 3.39 -14.09 14.97
CA GLU A 110 2.01 -14.55 14.84
C GLU A 110 1.03 -13.38 14.60
N LEU A 111 -0.07 -13.68 13.91
CA LEU A 111 -1.14 -12.73 13.69
C LEU A 111 -1.69 -12.22 15.04
N PRO A 112 -1.75 -10.88 15.27
CA PRO A 112 -2.31 -10.32 16.48
C PRO A 112 -3.78 -10.74 16.67
N LYS A 113 -4.24 -10.78 17.94
CA LYS A 113 -5.65 -11.06 18.25
C LYS A 113 -6.61 -10.05 17.63
N SER A 114 -6.16 -8.83 17.40
CA SER A 114 -6.89 -7.75 16.75
C SER A 114 -5.92 -6.88 15.98
N VAL A 115 -6.26 -6.55 14.74
CA VAL A 115 -5.55 -5.57 13.90
C VAL A 115 -6.52 -4.40 13.69
N ASP A 116 -6.35 -3.37 14.50
CA ASP A 116 -7.29 -2.25 14.58
C ASP A 116 -6.75 -1.03 13.83
N PHE A 117 -7.66 -0.27 13.19
CA PHE A 117 -7.31 0.96 12.47
C PHE A 117 -8.20 2.12 12.91
N GLY A 118 -7.57 3.21 13.32
CA GLY A 118 -8.22 4.46 13.67
C GLY A 118 -8.38 5.37 12.46
N LEU A 119 -9.57 5.91 12.30
CA LEU A 119 -9.91 6.91 11.28
C LEU A 119 -10.32 8.22 11.94
N ILE A 120 -9.72 9.31 11.49
CA ILE A 120 -10.03 10.66 11.96
C ILE A 120 -11.04 11.27 11.00
N LYS A 121 -12.18 11.71 11.53
CA LYS A 121 -13.20 12.38 10.71
C LYS A 121 -12.65 13.71 10.17
N THR A 122 -12.83 13.96 8.89
CA THR A 122 -12.39 15.19 8.23
C THR A 122 -13.40 15.65 7.19
N GLU A 123 -13.33 16.92 6.83
CA GLU A 123 -14.09 17.45 5.69
C GLU A 123 -13.22 17.36 4.43
N GLU A 124 -13.78 16.79 3.38
CA GLU A 124 -13.13 16.70 2.08
C GLU A 124 -13.94 17.49 1.06
N PRO A 125 -13.34 18.45 0.34
CA PRO A 125 -14.06 19.18 -0.70
C PRO A 125 -14.34 18.27 -1.90
N GLU A 126 -15.47 18.47 -2.56
CA GLU A 126 -15.80 17.76 -3.80
C GLU A 126 -14.82 18.13 -4.93
N ASN A 127 -14.40 19.39 -4.96
CA ASN A 127 -13.38 19.89 -5.90
C ASN A 127 -12.06 20.02 -5.16
N PHE A 128 -11.09 19.24 -5.55
CA PHE A 128 -9.76 19.21 -4.93
C PHE A 128 -8.66 19.21 -5.99
N THR A 129 -7.45 19.49 -5.55
CA THR A 129 -6.24 19.41 -6.36
C THR A 129 -5.26 18.48 -5.68
N SER A 130 -4.66 17.57 -6.44
CA SER A 130 -3.59 16.68 -5.97
C SER A 130 -2.32 16.89 -6.78
N TYR A 131 -1.18 16.55 -6.20
CA TYR A 131 0.05 16.37 -6.94
C TYR A 131 0.10 14.99 -7.55
N ILE A 132 0.50 14.92 -8.81
CA ILE A 132 0.90 13.70 -9.47
C ILE A 132 2.33 13.89 -9.93
N PHE A 133 3.27 13.16 -9.31
CA PHE A 133 4.65 13.12 -9.73
C PHE A 133 4.86 11.89 -10.63
N GLY A 134 5.56 12.07 -11.71
CA GLY A 134 6.13 10.97 -12.48
C GLY A 134 7.42 10.47 -11.83
N ASP A 135 8.23 9.78 -12.59
CA ASP A 135 9.47 9.13 -12.19
C ASP A 135 10.45 10.11 -11.53
N SER A 136 10.59 10.05 -10.23
CA SER A 136 11.67 10.76 -9.52
C SER A 136 13.03 10.08 -9.74
N GLN A 137 13.02 8.78 -9.86
CA GLN A 137 14.02 7.83 -10.41
C GLN A 137 15.48 8.21 -10.10
N ALA A 138 15.76 8.64 -8.87
CA ALA A 138 17.09 9.04 -8.46
C ALA A 138 18.01 7.82 -8.29
N TYR A 139 19.19 7.86 -8.90
CA TYR A 139 20.22 6.82 -8.83
C TYR A 139 21.29 7.09 -7.76
N SER A 140 21.24 8.24 -7.11
CA SER A 140 22.22 8.66 -6.10
C SER A 140 21.60 9.62 -5.07
N GLU A 141 22.25 9.76 -3.91
CA GLU A 141 21.88 10.74 -2.89
C GLU A 141 21.92 12.18 -3.45
N GLN A 142 22.83 12.47 -4.37
CA GLN A 142 22.91 13.78 -5.01
C GLN A 142 21.67 14.07 -5.86
N GLU A 143 21.14 13.06 -6.57
CA GLU A 143 19.92 13.20 -7.37
C GLU A 143 18.69 13.33 -6.48
N ILE A 144 18.62 12.65 -5.34
CA ILE A 144 17.60 12.88 -4.30
C ILE A 144 17.68 14.34 -3.81
N GLU A 145 18.87 14.88 -3.63
CA GLU A 145 19.04 16.29 -3.26
C GLU A 145 18.52 17.23 -4.35
N TYR A 146 18.78 16.93 -5.64
CA TYR A 146 18.25 17.70 -6.76
C TYR A 146 16.72 17.62 -6.85
N PHE A 147 16.15 16.42 -6.71
CA PHE A 147 14.71 16.21 -6.61
C PHE A 147 14.10 17.03 -5.47
N THR A 148 14.71 16.99 -4.29
CA THR A 148 14.25 17.75 -3.13
C THR A 148 14.28 19.26 -3.39
N LYS A 149 15.40 19.80 -3.88
CA LYS A 149 15.57 21.24 -4.11
C LYS A 149 14.75 21.76 -5.29
N GLY A 150 14.75 21.00 -6.39
CA GLY A 150 14.13 21.42 -7.65
C GLY A 150 12.63 21.14 -7.74
N ILE A 151 12.17 20.02 -7.21
CA ILE A 151 10.76 19.60 -7.35
C ILE A 151 9.98 19.77 -6.04
N VAL A 152 10.43 19.11 -4.97
CA VAL A 152 9.67 19.10 -3.70
C VAL A 152 9.53 20.50 -3.12
N ASN A 153 10.64 21.25 -3.03
CA ASN A 153 10.63 22.61 -2.47
C ASN A 153 9.82 23.58 -3.34
N GLU A 154 9.82 23.43 -4.67
CA GLU A 154 9.00 24.26 -5.55
C GLU A 154 7.52 23.91 -5.47
N ALA A 155 7.20 22.60 -5.45
CA ALA A 155 5.84 22.12 -5.29
C ALA A 155 5.23 22.60 -3.96
N ASN A 156 5.98 22.51 -2.86
CA ASN A 156 5.53 22.89 -1.52
C ASN A 156 5.18 24.39 -1.36
N LYS A 157 5.56 25.24 -2.30
CA LYS A 157 5.15 26.66 -2.32
C LYS A 157 3.68 26.85 -2.67
N ARG A 158 3.06 25.88 -3.36
CA ARG A 158 1.65 25.94 -3.71
C ARG A 158 0.77 25.59 -2.51
N LYS A 159 -0.42 26.18 -2.47
CA LYS A 159 -1.41 25.93 -1.40
C LYS A 159 -2.67 25.32 -2.00
N GLY A 160 -3.49 24.73 -1.14
CA GLY A 160 -4.77 24.13 -1.54
C GLY A 160 -4.62 22.76 -2.20
N ILE A 161 -3.49 22.08 -1.99
CA ILE A 161 -3.27 20.71 -2.44
C ILE A 161 -3.71 19.75 -1.33
N SER A 162 -4.50 18.75 -1.70
CA SER A 162 -5.09 17.80 -0.75
C SER A 162 -4.16 16.64 -0.40
N PHE A 163 -3.46 16.09 -1.38
CA PHE A 163 -2.54 14.97 -1.24
C PHE A 163 -1.63 14.88 -2.47
N GLY A 164 -0.65 13.99 -2.44
CA GLY A 164 0.18 13.68 -3.59
C GLY A 164 0.28 12.18 -3.88
N ILE A 165 0.58 11.85 -5.13
CA ILE A 165 0.87 10.50 -5.60
C ILE A 165 2.14 10.56 -6.44
N THR A 166 3.09 9.62 -6.21
CA THR A 166 4.18 9.35 -7.15
C THR A 166 3.87 8.07 -7.93
N LEU A 167 3.92 8.14 -9.26
CA LEU A 167 3.52 7.07 -10.18
C LEU A 167 4.67 6.11 -10.50
N GLY A 168 5.33 5.59 -9.47
CA GLY A 168 6.40 4.60 -9.63
C GLY A 168 7.77 5.20 -9.90
N ASP A 169 8.76 4.32 -9.98
CA ASP A 169 10.18 4.66 -10.15
C ASP A 169 10.63 5.75 -9.14
N LEU A 170 10.35 5.45 -7.86
CA LEU A 170 10.69 6.35 -6.77
C LEU A 170 12.19 6.57 -6.69
N VAL A 171 12.95 5.50 -6.98
CA VAL A 171 14.41 5.48 -7.08
C VAL A 171 14.84 4.67 -8.30
N GLY A 172 16.12 4.74 -8.68
CA GLY A 172 16.67 4.02 -9.82
C GLY A 172 17.49 2.80 -9.39
N ASP A 173 16.86 1.61 -9.27
CA ASP A 173 17.45 0.30 -8.96
C ASP A 173 18.13 0.17 -7.58
N ASN A 174 18.59 1.26 -6.99
CA ASN A 174 19.21 1.24 -5.67
C ASN A 174 18.19 1.49 -4.57
N LEU A 175 17.56 0.43 -4.08
CA LEU A 175 16.47 0.53 -3.10
C LEU A 175 16.92 1.05 -1.72
N THR A 176 18.23 1.17 -1.45
CA THR A 176 18.70 1.85 -0.22
C THR A 176 18.32 3.34 -0.22
N LEU A 177 18.07 3.93 -1.39
CA LEU A 177 17.64 5.33 -1.53
C LEU A 177 16.19 5.56 -1.14
N HIS A 178 15.37 4.53 -0.92
CA HIS A 178 13.99 4.67 -0.44
C HIS A 178 13.92 5.53 0.83
N SER A 179 14.86 5.36 1.77
CA SER A 179 14.90 6.15 3.00
C SER A 179 15.17 7.65 2.74
N SER A 180 15.97 7.97 1.75
CA SER A 180 16.26 9.35 1.36
C SER A 180 15.10 9.97 0.56
N TYR A 181 14.44 9.17 -0.30
CA TYR A 181 13.20 9.57 -0.96
C TYR A 181 12.09 9.89 0.05
N GLN A 182 11.88 9.03 1.07
CA GLN A 182 10.90 9.26 2.15
C GLN A 182 11.13 10.61 2.84
N LYS A 183 12.40 10.92 3.17
CA LYS A 183 12.78 12.21 3.78
C LYS A 183 12.52 13.40 2.83
N ALA A 184 12.74 13.22 1.52
CA ALA A 184 12.42 14.25 0.54
C ALA A 184 10.91 14.53 0.51
N ILE A 185 10.09 13.50 0.41
CA ILE A 185 8.62 13.60 0.39
C ILE A 185 8.05 14.13 1.71
N GLN A 186 8.69 13.86 2.84
CA GLN A 186 8.32 14.44 4.14
C GLN A 186 8.19 15.98 4.06
N GLY A 187 9.04 16.61 3.23
CA GLY A 187 9.00 18.06 3.00
C GLY A 187 7.69 18.58 2.39
N MET A 188 6.85 17.71 1.80
CA MET A 188 5.56 18.11 1.24
C MET A 188 4.51 18.43 2.31
N GLY A 189 4.58 17.83 3.49
CA GLY A 189 3.71 18.11 4.64
C GLY A 189 2.23 17.80 4.41
N LEU A 190 1.89 16.87 3.49
CA LEU A 190 0.54 16.44 3.15
C LEU A 190 0.51 14.93 2.87
N PRO A 191 -0.65 14.26 2.97
CA PRO A 191 -0.75 12.83 2.72
C PRO A 191 -0.14 12.44 1.37
N TRP A 192 0.70 11.41 1.35
CA TRP A 192 1.39 10.97 0.15
C TRP A 192 1.21 9.48 -0.09
N TYR A 193 0.96 9.14 -1.35
CA TYR A 193 0.75 7.79 -1.84
C TYR A 193 1.82 7.44 -2.87
N ASN A 194 2.20 6.17 -2.95
CA ASN A 194 3.23 5.72 -3.88
C ASN A 194 2.74 4.53 -4.70
N VAL A 195 3.04 4.55 -5.98
CA VAL A 195 2.90 3.43 -6.89
C VAL A 195 4.26 2.74 -7.00
N LEU A 196 4.30 1.43 -7.14
CA LEU A 196 5.53 0.71 -7.43
C LEU A 196 5.89 0.90 -8.91
N GLY A 197 7.16 1.17 -9.21
CA GLY A 197 7.70 1.18 -10.56
C GLY A 197 8.68 0.03 -10.77
N ASN A 198 9.08 -0.20 -12.03
CA ASN A 198 10.01 -1.28 -12.34
C ASN A 198 11.40 -1.09 -11.70
N HIS A 199 11.82 0.15 -11.43
CA HIS A 199 13.08 0.44 -10.73
C HIS A 199 12.98 0.30 -9.20
N ASP A 200 11.79 0.11 -8.64
CA ASP A 200 11.58 -0.08 -7.20
C ASP A 200 11.56 -1.56 -6.77
N MET A 201 11.83 -2.49 -7.69
CA MET A 201 11.70 -3.92 -7.46
C MET A 201 12.98 -4.59 -6.95
N ASN A 202 12.78 -5.72 -6.28
CA ASN A 202 13.84 -6.66 -5.92
C ASN A 202 14.18 -7.56 -7.13
N TYR A 203 15.16 -7.18 -7.94
CA TYR A 203 15.55 -7.90 -9.16
C TYR A 203 16.18 -9.30 -8.93
N ASP A 204 16.45 -9.68 -7.69
CA ASP A 204 16.90 -11.01 -7.31
C ASP A 204 15.74 -11.91 -6.82
N ALA A 205 14.53 -11.42 -6.78
CA ALA A 205 13.33 -12.20 -6.51
C ALA A 205 13.15 -13.30 -7.57
N LYS A 206 12.67 -14.48 -7.13
CA LYS A 206 12.44 -15.64 -8.02
C LYS A 206 11.01 -15.75 -8.49
N GLU A 207 10.10 -15.10 -7.79
CA GLU A 207 8.66 -15.09 -8.04
C GLU A 207 8.16 -13.65 -7.93
N ASP A 208 7.19 -13.31 -8.73
CA ASP A 208 6.60 -11.98 -8.82
C ASP A 208 6.11 -11.45 -7.46
N ILE A 209 5.46 -12.31 -6.69
CA ILE A 209 4.93 -11.97 -5.35
C ILE A 209 5.99 -11.58 -4.31
N PHE A 210 7.27 -11.66 -4.65
CA PHE A 210 8.41 -11.25 -3.81
C PHE A 210 9.24 -10.14 -4.46
N SER A 211 8.82 -9.66 -5.62
CA SER A 211 9.56 -8.60 -6.33
C SER A 211 9.35 -7.22 -5.69
N ASP A 212 8.33 -7.05 -4.90
CA ASP A 212 7.91 -5.81 -4.26
C ASP A 212 8.24 -5.73 -2.75
N GLU A 213 8.95 -6.72 -2.19
CA GLU A 213 9.19 -6.87 -0.74
C GLU A 213 9.86 -5.66 -0.08
N THR A 214 10.85 -5.04 -0.73
CA THR A 214 11.51 -3.85 -0.20
C THR A 214 10.62 -2.62 -0.33
N PHE A 215 9.85 -2.50 -1.41
CA PHE A 215 8.84 -1.46 -1.55
C PHE A 215 7.77 -1.58 -0.46
N GLU A 216 7.19 -2.76 -0.27
CA GLU A 216 6.17 -3.00 0.75
C GLU A 216 6.65 -2.70 2.16
N ALA A 217 7.90 -3.05 2.48
CA ALA A 217 8.49 -2.75 3.78
C ALA A 217 8.61 -1.24 4.07
N ASN A 218 8.77 -0.42 3.04
CA ASN A 218 8.96 1.02 3.14
C ASN A 218 7.66 1.82 2.96
N PHE A 219 6.76 1.38 2.09
CA PHE A 219 5.61 2.18 1.63
C PHE A 219 4.26 1.51 1.88
N GLY A 220 4.23 0.24 2.25
CA GLY A 220 3.02 -0.56 2.41
C GLY A 220 2.62 -1.27 1.12
N PRO A 221 1.34 -1.69 0.99
CA PRO A 221 0.92 -2.54 -0.10
C PRO A 221 1.19 -1.91 -1.48
N ALA A 222 1.67 -2.71 -2.43
CA ALA A 222 1.84 -2.29 -3.83
C ALA A 222 0.50 -2.20 -4.57
N ASN A 223 -0.54 -2.89 -4.05
CA ASN A 223 -1.90 -2.85 -4.57
C ASN A 223 -2.86 -2.41 -3.48
N TYR A 224 -3.48 -1.25 -3.64
CA TYR A 224 -4.40 -0.68 -2.65
C TYR A 224 -5.33 0.35 -3.27
N SER A 225 -6.24 0.89 -2.45
CA SER A 225 -7.13 1.97 -2.89
C SER A 225 -7.52 2.89 -1.75
N PHE A 226 -8.06 4.04 -2.12
CA PHE A 226 -8.58 5.03 -1.19
C PHE A 226 -9.59 5.94 -1.88
N ASN A 227 -10.49 6.53 -1.07
CA ASN A 227 -11.42 7.55 -1.56
C ASN A 227 -10.96 8.95 -1.13
N TYR A 228 -11.26 9.94 -1.95
CA TYR A 228 -11.17 11.35 -1.60
C TYR A 228 -12.30 12.12 -2.28
N GLY A 229 -13.16 12.80 -1.50
CA GLY A 229 -14.37 13.41 -2.03
C GLY A 229 -15.24 12.41 -2.80
N LYS A 230 -15.51 12.68 -4.07
CA LYS A 230 -16.24 11.78 -4.98
C LYS A 230 -15.33 10.98 -5.92
N ALA A 231 -14.05 10.91 -5.62
CA ALA A 231 -13.11 10.11 -6.41
C ALA A 231 -12.66 8.88 -5.62
N HIS A 232 -12.57 7.77 -6.33
CA HIS A 232 -12.04 6.49 -5.88
C HIS A 232 -10.75 6.18 -6.63
N PHE A 233 -9.65 6.10 -5.91
CA PHE A 233 -8.32 5.85 -6.45
C PHE A 233 -7.96 4.39 -6.23
N ILE A 234 -7.57 3.71 -7.29
CA ILE A 234 -7.04 2.34 -7.27
C ILE A 234 -5.59 2.41 -7.70
N VAL A 235 -4.69 1.95 -6.86
CA VAL A 235 -3.26 1.84 -7.14
C VAL A 235 -2.94 0.38 -7.38
N LEU A 236 -2.31 0.09 -8.51
CA LEU A 236 -1.95 -1.26 -8.91
C LEU A 236 -0.48 -1.31 -9.32
N ASP A 237 0.19 -2.34 -8.85
CA ASP A 237 1.45 -2.80 -9.42
C ASP A 237 1.16 -3.46 -10.77
N ASP A 238 1.63 -2.86 -11.86
CA ASP A 238 1.48 -3.40 -13.20
C ASP A 238 2.80 -3.92 -13.80
N VAL A 239 3.74 -4.28 -12.93
CA VAL A 239 5.05 -4.80 -13.31
C VAL A 239 5.19 -6.27 -12.93
N LEU A 240 5.06 -7.17 -13.88
CA LEU A 240 5.26 -8.61 -13.69
C LEU A 240 6.75 -8.97 -13.76
N TYR A 241 7.33 -9.44 -12.66
CA TYR A 241 8.74 -9.82 -12.57
C TYR A 241 8.97 -11.12 -11.78
N PRO A 242 9.76 -12.10 -12.26
CA PRO A 242 10.35 -12.14 -13.62
C PRO A 242 9.29 -12.20 -14.71
N ASN A 243 9.60 -11.68 -15.90
CA ASN A 243 8.71 -11.72 -17.05
C ASN A 243 8.14 -13.16 -17.24
N PRO A 244 6.83 -13.37 -17.14
CA PRO A 244 6.24 -14.71 -17.14
C PRO A 244 6.34 -15.44 -18.50
N VAL A 245 6.65 -14.72 -19.58
CA VAL A 245 6.79 -15.29 -20.93
C VAL A 245 8.23 -15.67 -21.23
N THR A 246 9.19 -14.80 -20.91
CA THR A 246 10.59 -14.98 -21.27
C THR A 246 11.48 -15.43 -20.11
N GLY A 247 11.02 -15.28 -18.87
CA GLY A 247 11.79 -15.53 -17.67
C GLY A 247 12.90 -14.49 -17.40
N LYS A 248 12.95 -13.40 -18.19
CA LYS A 248 13.99 -12.37 -18.08
C LYS A 248 13.41 -10.97 -18.19
N GLY A 249 13.90 -10.07 -17.31
CA GLY A 249 13.36 -8.73 -17.22
C GLY A 249 11.94 -8.74 -16.69
N TYR A 250 11.20 -7.71 -16.97
CA TYR A 250 9.80 -7.55 -16.55
C TYR A 250 8.85 -7.46 -17.76
N LEU A 251 7.56 -7.50 -17.48
CA LEU A 251 6.48 -7.32 -18.45
C LEU A 251 5.38 -6.48 -17.81
N GLY A 252 4.85 -5.48 -18.52
CA GLY A 252 3.66 -4.77 -18.10
C GLY A 252 2.43 -5.69 -18.10
N GLY A 253 1.72 -5.74 -16.99
CA GLY A 253 0.54 -6.59 -16.86
C GLY A 253 0.05 -6.70 -15.41
N LEU A 254 -1.09 -7.36 -15.24
CA LEU A 254 -1.73 -7.56 -13.95
C LEU A 254 -1.89 -9.05 -13.64
N ARG A 255 -1.70 -9.44 -12.38
CA ARG A 255 -1.97 -10.78 -11.88
C ARG A 255 -3.47 -11.02 -11.69
N ALA A 256 -3.85 -12.28 -11.60
CA ALA A 256 -5.25 -12.66 -11.40
C ALA A 256 -5.81 -12.22 -10.04
N ASP A 257 -4.97 -12.18 -9.00
CA ASP A 257 -5.35 -11.69 -7.66
C ASP A 257 -5.63 -10.20 -7.65
N GLN A 258 -4.86 -9.40 -8.39
CA GLN A 258 -5.11 -7.97 -8.57
C GLN A 258 -6.42 -7.68 -9.31
N LEU A 259 -6.69 -8.43 -10.38
CA LEU A 259 -7.99 -8.34 -11.09
C LEU A 259 -9.15 -8.72 -10.17
N LYS A 260 -8.96 -9.75 -9.34
CA LYS A 260 -9.95 -10.15 -8.33
C LYS A 260 -10.15 -9.05 -7.27
N PHE A 261 -9.08 -8.39 -6.83
CA PHE A 261 -9.15 -7.24 -5.92
C PHE A 261 -10.04 -6.14 -6.51
N VAL A 262 -9.73 -5.69 -7.73
CA VAL A 262 -10.50 -4.65 -8.43
C VAL A 262 -11.97 -5.08 -8.60
N GLU A 263 -12.23 -6.32 -9.03
CA GLU A 263 -13.59 -6.84 -9.17
C GLU A 263 -14.35 -6.85 -7.83
N ASN A 264 -13.70 -7.27 -6.75
CA ASN A 264 -14.30 -7.31 -5.41
C ASN A 264 -14.57 -5.92 -4.84
N GLU A 265 -13.66 -4.99 -5.05
CA GLU A 265 -13.75 -3.64 -4.56
C GLU A 265 -14.83 -2.83 -5.27
N LEU A 266 -14.90 -2.92 -6.60
CA LEU A 266 -15.88 -2.19 -7.41
C LEU A 266 -17.34 -2.54 -7.06
N LYS A 267 -17.60 -3.65 -6.37
CA LYS A 267 -18.94 -4.00 -5.84
C LYS A 267 -19.46 -2.98 -4.82
N TYR A 268 -18.56 -2.22 -4.19
CA TYR A 268 -18.88 -1.27 -3.13
C TYR A 268 -18.78 0.20 -3.60
N ILE A 269 -18.42 0.42 -4.87
CA ILE A 269 -18.30 1.76 -5.45
C ILE A 269 -19.62 2.15 -6.09
N THR A 270 -20.05 3.37 -5.83
CA THR A 270 -21.31 3.91 -6.39
C THR A 270 -21.10 4.51 -7.78
N PRO A 271 -22.12 4.50 -8.67
CA PRO A 271 -21.97 4.97 -10.06
C PRO A 271 -21.63 6.46 -10.21
N ASP A 272 -21.77 7.25 -9.16
CA ASP A 272 -21.47 8.69 -9.15
C ASP A 272 -20.03 9.01 -8.71
N GLN A 273 -19.24 7.98 -8.37
CA GLN A 273 -17.83 8.15 -8.06
C GLN A 273 -16.96 8.09 -9.32
N LEU A 274 -16.02 9.02 -9.42
CA LEU A 274 -14.98 8.97 -10.44
C LEU A 274 -13.94 7.90 -10.03
N ILE A 275 -13.69 6.95 -10.90
CA ILE A 275 -12.64 5.95 -10.69
C ILE A 275 -11.36 6.45 -11.36
N VAL A 276 -10.27 6.49 -10.60
CA VAL A 276 -8.92 6.84 -11.04
C VAL A 276 -8.01 5.65 -10.79
N ILE A 277 -7.46 5.07 -11.84
CA ILE A 277 -6.50 3.98 -11.74
C ILE A 277 -5.10 4.56 -11.89
N SER A 278 -4.22 4.27 -10.93
CA SER A 278 -2.83 4.70 -10.90
C SER A 278 -1.92 3.49 -11.06
N MET A 279 -1.16 3.46 -12.12
CA MET A 279 -0.19 2.43 -12.48
C MET A 279 1.07 3.11 -13.01
N HIS A 280 2.15 2.34 -13.21
CA HIS A 280 3.42 2.90 -13.65
C HIS A 280 3.64 2.77 -15.16
N ILE A 281 3.43 1.57 -15.78
CA ILE A 281 3.72 1.27 -17.19
C ILE A 281 2.48 0.85 -18.00
#